data_ef31286a6b39bf5e09a6dfe15487fcbe
#
_entry.id   ef31286a6b39bf5e09a6dfe15487fcbe
#
_cell.length_a   1.000
_cell.length_b   1.000
_cell.length_c   1.000
_cell.angle_alpha   90.00
_cell.angle_beta   90.00
_cell.angle_gamma   90.00
#
_symmetry.space_group_name_H-M   'P 1'
#
loop_
_entity.id
_entity.type
_entity.pdbx_description
1 polymer ?
#
loop_
_entity_poly.entity_id
_entity_poly.type
_entity_poly.pdbx_seq_one_letter_code
_entity_poly.pdbx_strand_id
1 'polypeptide(L)'
;MIGIFGGSFDPPHLGHLGVIKSFWKFFPESNSLILIPNYISPFKKEKGVSEKDILTMLQILIEENSIPNTLVEEVEIRKKTTSYTIETLEFIRSKYPNEEIFFLIGVDNIKKFSLWKEYKRILEIAKLLVFDREIENKSDLPEELKEYSNLILFMENSKVKASSSEIRGLPYSDWNLYLTPKILEYINEEELYGFRSPN
;
A
#
# COMPACT_ATOMS: atom_id res chain seq x y z
N MET A 1 3.79 -3.44 18.19
CA MET A 1 4.28 -3.23 16.82
C MET A 1 3.10 -2.98 15.90
N ILE A 2 3.23 -2.04 14.96
CA ILE A 2 2.22 -1.75 13.95
C ILE A 2 2.84 -1.72 12.55
N GLY A 3 2.07 -2.19 11.55
CA GLY A 3 2.42 -2.06 10.14
C GLY A 3 1.73 -0.85 9.51
N ILE A 4 2.43 -0.16 8.60
CA ILE A 4 1.88 0.95 7.81
C ILE A 4 2.05 0.63 6.33
N PHE A 5 0.95 0.60 5.60
CA PHE A 5 0.96 0.34 4.16
C PHE A 5 0.31 1.49 3.40
N GLY A 6 1.14 2.34 2.83
CA GLY A 6 0.72 3.47 2.00
C GLY A 6 0.57 3.10 0.53
N GLY A 7 -0.43 3.66 -0.14
CA GLY A 7 -0.64 3.41 -1.56
C GLY A 7 -1.75 4.24 -2.18
N SER A 8 -1.84 4.21 -3.52
CA SER A 8 -2.96 4.86 -4.22
C SER A 8 -4.24 4.03 -4.10
N PHE A 9 -4.13 2.69 -4.09
CA PHE A 9 -5.24 1.74 -4.02
C PHE A 9 -6.36 2.03 -5.04
N ASP A 10 -5.99 2.32 -6.27
CA ASP A 10 -6.86 2.88 -7.31
C ASP A 10 -6.89 1.99 -8.58
N PRO A 11 -7.56 0.82 -8.56
CA PRO A 11 -8.23 0.15 -7.43
C PRO A 11 -7.26 -0.64 -6.52
N PRO A 12 -7.68 -1.00 -5.29
CA PRO A 12 -7.02 -2.05 -4.52
C PRO A 12 -7.14 -3.39 -5.27
N HIS A 13 -6.09 -4.22 -5.21
CA HIS A 13 -6.00 -5.43 -6.04
C HIS A 13 -5.31 -6.58 -5.31
N LEU A 14 -5.31 -7.78 -5.92
CA LEU A 14 -4.73 -9.00 -5.33
C LEU A 14 -3.26 -8.85 -4.94
N GLY A 15 -2.49 -7.98 -5.61
CA GLY A 15 -1.13 -7.65 -5.21
C GLY A 15 -1.06 -6.95 -3.85
N HIS A 16 -1.98 -5.99 -3.58
CA HIS A 16 -2.10 -5.36 -2.27
C HIS A 16 -2.56 -6.37 -1.21
N LEU A 17 -3.55 -7.19 -1.53
CA LEU A 17 -4.02 -8.26 -0.64
C LEU A 17 -2.89 -9.22 -0.28
N GLY A 18 -2.02 -9.56 -1.24
CA GLY A 18 -0.85 -10.39 -1.01
C GLY A 18 0.10 -9.80 0.04
N VAL A 19 0.43 -8.50 -0.08
CA VAL A 19 1.25 -7.79 0.92
C VAL A 19 0.61 -7.83 2.30
N ILE A 20 -0.70 -7.53 2.39
CA ILE A 20 -1.46 -7.56 3.65
C ILE A 20 -1.43 -8.96 4.29
N LYS A 21 -1.73 -10.00 3.51
CA LYS A 21 -1.69 -11.40 4.00
C LYS A 21 -0.28 -11.83 4.42
N SER A 22 0.74 -11.42 3.67
CA SER A 22 2.13 -11.70 4.03
C SER A 22 2.52 -11.01 5.32
N PHE A 23 2.14 -9.74 5.53
CA PHE A 23 2.37 -9.06 6.80
C PHE A 23 1.81 -9.86 7.99
N TRP A 24 0.55 -10.25 7.94
CA TRP A 24 -0.08 -11.02 9.02
C TRP A 24 0.49 -12.44 9.20
N LYS A 25 0.96 -13.05 8.13
CA LYS A 25 1.67 -14.35 8.19
C LYS A 25 2.99 -14.25 8.94
N PHE A 26 3.76 -13.19 8.71
CA PHE A 26 5.09 -13.02 9.31
C PHE A 26 5.04 -12.36 10.69
N PHE A 27 4.03 -11.55 10.95
CA PHE A 27 3.86 -10.78 12.18
C PHE A 27 2.47 -10.97 12.80
N PRO A 28 2.09 -12.22 13.16
CA PRO A 28 0.73 -12.50 13.67
C PRO A 28 0.44 -11.81 15.00
N GLU A 29 1.47 -11.49 15.80
CA GLU A 29 1.35 -10.81 17.09
C GLU A 29 1.34 -9.27 16.97
N SER A 30 1.28 -8.72 15.74
CA SER A 30 1.19 -7.29 15.56
C SER A 30 -0.13 -6.71 16.08
N ASN A 31 -0.08 -5.51 16.64
CA ASN A 31 -1.27 -4.87 17.18
C ASN A 31 -2.24 -4.44 16.06
N SER A 32 -1.71 -3.93 14.94
CA SER A 32 -2.51 -3.54 13.79
C SER A 32 -1.69 -3.39 12.51
N LEU A 33 -2.39 -3.46 11.37
CA LEU A 33 -1.92 -2.98 10.07
C LEU A 33 -2.80 -1.79 9.65
N ILE A 34 -2.18 -0.68 9.31
CA ILE A 34 -2.87 0.55 8.93
C ILE A 34 -2.64 0.81 7.44
N LEU A 35 -3.73 0.76 6.67
CA LEU A 35 -3.72 1.10 5.25
C LEU A 35 -3.94 2.60 5.12
N ILE A 36 -3.06 3.29 4.38
CA ILE A 36 -3.13 4.74 4.22
C ILE A 36 -3.24 5.08 2.74
N PRO A 37 -4.47 5.30 2.23
CA PRO A 37 -4.65 5.77 0.87
C PRO A 37 -4.16 7.22 0.74
N ASN A 38 -3.26 7.45 -0.23
CA ASN A 38 -2.77 8.80 -0.50
C ASN A 38 -3.84 9.68 -1.17
N TYR A 39 -3.78 11.00 -0.95
CA TYR A 39 -4.60 11.94 -1.70
C TYR A 39 -4.06 12.09 -3.13
N ILE A 40 -2.87 12.62 -3.27
CA ILE A 40 -2.11 12.69 -4.53
C ILE A 40 -0.66 12.30 -4.22
N SER A 41 -0.17 11.27 -4.89
CA SER A 41 1.24 10.89 -4.80
C SER A 41 2.11 11.94 -5.50
N PRO A 42 3.30 12.31 -4.97
CA PRO A 42 4.25 13.18 -5.67
C PRO A 42 4.63 12.69 -7.07
N PHE A 43 4.44 11.40 -7.33
CA PHE A 43 4.79 10.72 -8.58
C PHE A 43 3.60 10.46 -9.53
N LYS A 44 2.35 10.81 -9.14
CA LYS A 44 1.13 10.58 -9.93
C LYS A 44 0.25 11.82 -9.92
N LYS A 45 -0.35 12.16 -11.07
CA LYS A 45 -1.10 13.42 -11.24
C LYS A 45 -2.59 13.32 -10.94
N GLU A 46 -3.23 12.18 -11.20
CA GLU A 46 -4.69 12.02 -11.09
C GLU A 46 -5.06 10.63 -10.58
N LYS A 47 -6.21 10.51 -9.93
CA LYS A 47 -6.85 9.26 -9.54
C LYS A 47 -7.94 8.90 -10.55
N GLY A 48 -8.23 7.60 -10.65
CA GLY A 48 -9.28 7.09 -11.54
C GLY A 48 -10.68 7.27 -10.98
N VAL A 49 -10.81 7.37 -9.64
CA VAL A 49 -12.09 7.48 -8.91
C VAL A 49 -11.97 8.40 -7.70
N SER A 50 -13.10 8.68 -7.04
CA SER A 50 -13.13 9.51 -5.85
C SER A 50 -12.44 8.86 -4.65
N GLU A 51 -12.03 9.68 -3.67
CA GLU A 51 -11.47 9.21 -2.42
C GLU A 51 -12.44 8.31 -1.64
N LYS A 52 -13.75 8.62 -1.71
CA LYS A 52 -14.80 7.82 -1.09
C LYS A 52 -14.81 6.40 -1.66
N ASP A 53 -14.71 6.25 -2.98
CA ASP A 53 -14.71 4.94 -3.62
C ASP A 53 -13.47 4.14 -3.25
N ILE A 54 -12.30 4.78 -3.14
CA ILE A 54 -11.07 4.12 -2.69
C ILE A 54 -11.23 3.61 -1.25
N LEU A 55 -11.78 4.43 -0.35
CA LEU A 55 -12.02 4.01 1.04
C LEU A 55 -13.00 2.84 1.12
N THR A 56 -14.09 2.90 0.35
CA THR A 56 -15.08 1.81 0.29
C THR A 56 -14.46 0.52 -0.26
N MET A 57 -13.69 0.59 -1.35
CA MET A 57 -13.02 -0.59 -1.90
C MET A 57 -11.99 -1.18 -0.94
N LEU A 58 -11.26 -0.36 -0.15
CA LEU A 58 -10.36 -0.85 0.89
C LEU A 58 -11.12 -1.57 2.01
N GLN A 59 -12.26 -1.02 2.43
CA GLN A 59 -13.11 -1.66 3.43
C GLN A 59 -13.65 -3.00 2.91
N ILE A 60 -14.14 -3.04 1.67
CA ILE A 60 -14.56 -4.28 0.99
C ILE A 60 -13.42 -5.31 0.98
N LEU A 61 -12.19 -4.91 0.63
CA LEU A 61 -11.03 -5.81 0.59
C LEU A 61 -10.77 -6.45 1.95
N ILE A 62 -10.86 -5.67 3.04
CA ILE A 62 -10.64 -6.13 4.42
C ILE A 62 -11.74 -7.10 4.82
N GLU A 63 -13.00 -6.72 4.64
CA GLU A 63 -14.17 -7.51 5.08
C GLU A 63 -14.31 -8.81 4.29
N GLU A 64 -14.23 -8.76 2.96
CA GLU A 64 -14.33 -9.93 2.09
C GLU A 64 -13.29 -11.01 2.43
N ASN A 65 -12.10 -10.59 2.85
CA ASN A 65 -11.00 -11.50 3.16
C ASN A 65 -10.85 -11.75 4.67
N SER A 66 -11.76 -11.23 5.51
CA SER A 66 -11.75 -11.40 6.97
C SER A 66 -10.37 -11.09 7.60
N ILE A 67 -9.76 -9.98 7.15
CA ILE A 67 -8.40 -9.63 7.58
C ILE A 67 -8.46 -9.03 9.00
N PRO A 68 -7.77 -9.62 9.98
CA PRO A 68 -7.84 -9.17 11.36
C PRO A 68 -7.12 -7.83 11.54
N ASN A 69 -7.52 -7.05 12.55
CA ASN A 69 -6.82 -5.86 13.08
C ASN A 69 -6.24 -4.93 11.98
N THR A 70 -6.93 -4.84 10.83
CA THR A 70 -6.52 -3.99 9.71
C THR A 70 -7.45 -2.79 9.62
N LEU A 71 -6.86 -1.58 9.64
CA LEU A 71 -7.57 -0.32 9.70
C LEU A 71 -7.26 0.52 8.47
N VAL A 72 -8.18 1.41 8.08
CA VAL A 72 -7.93 2.44 7.06
C VAL A 72 -7.80 3.79 7.76
N GLU A 73 -6.68 4.48 7.55
CA GLU A 73 -6.43 5.84 8.09
C GLU A 73 -6.45 6.86 6.96
N GLU A 74 -7.32 7.85 7.08
CA GLU A 74 -7.63 8.84 6.04
C GLU A 74 -6.75 10.10 6.12
N VAL A 75 -5.69 10.11 6.90
CA VAL A 75 -4.90 11.31 7.21
C VAL A 75 -4.43 12.05 5.95
N GLU A 76 -4.01 11.34 4.92
CA GLU A 76 -3.53 11.95 3.66
C GLU A 76 -4.70 12.50 2.81
N ILE A 77 -5.82 11.78 2.77
CA ILE A 77 -7.05 12.22 2.09
C ILE A 77 -7.59 13.50 2.73
N ARG A 78 -7.64 13.55 4.07
CA ARG A 78 -8.16 14.72 4.80
C ARG A 78 -7.32 15.98 4.61
N LYS A 79 -6.01 15.84 4.41
CA LYS A 79 -5.11 16.98 4.14
C LYS A 79 -5.37 17.66 2.80
N LYS A 80 -5.86 16.93 1.80
CA LYS A 80 -6.13 17.41 0.41
C LYS A 80 -4.91 18.08 -0.25
N THR A 81 -3.71 17.61 0.09
CA THR A 81 -2.43 18.10 -0.45
C THR A 81 -1.57 16.93 -0.88
N THR A 82 -0.48 17.20 -1.58
CA THR A 82 0.51 16.16 -1.92
C THR A 82 0.95 15.42 -0.66
N SER A 83 0.87 14.11 -0.69
CA SER A 83 1.19 13.23 0.43
C SER A 83 2.68 12.91 0.47
N TYR A 84 3.35 13.25 1.56
CA TYR A 84 4.73 12.85 1.81
C TYR A 84 4.79 11.86 2.98
N THR A 85 5.45 10.74 2.76
CA THR A 85 5.55 9.64 3.73
C THR A 85 6.07 10.09 5.09
N ILE A 86 7.02 11.02 5.14
CA ILE A 86 7.54 11.53 6.41
C ILE A 86 6.44 12.16 7.27
N GLU A 87 5.59 13.00 6.68
CA GLU A 87 4.50 13.69 7.40
C GLU A 87 3.47 12.68 7.93
N THR A 88 3.21 11.65 7.15
CA THR A 88 2.31 10.56 7.54
C THR A 88 2.89 9.75 8.70
N LEU A 89 4.17 9.38 8.64
CA LEU A 89 4.81 8.62 9.70
C LEU A 89 4.98 9.44 10.99
N GLU A 90 5.23 10.74 10.91
CA GLU A 90 5.25 11.63 12.08
C GLU A 90 3.86 11.70 12.75
N PHE A 91 2.79 11.80 11.96
CA PHE A 91 1.42 11.71 12.48
C PHE A 91 1.17 10.36 13.18
N ILE A 92 1.52 9.25 12.54
CA ILE A 92 1.37 7.91 13.13
C ILE A 92 2.21 7.77 14.40
N ARG A 93 3.45 8.26 14.41
CA ARG A 93 4.30 8.25 15.60
C ARG A 93 3.69 9.05 16.76
N SER A 94 3.06 10.18 16.48
CA SER A 94 2.39 10.99 17.52
C SER A 94 1.18 10.24 18.12
N LYS A 95 0.46 9.47 17.30
CA LYS A 95 -0.71 8.69 17.72
C LYS A 95 -0.32 7.39 18.46
N TYR A 96 0.83 6.82 18.10
CA TYR A 96 1.34 5.55 18.64
C TYR A 96 2.79 5.69 19.11
N PRO A 97 3.05 6.48 20.19
CA PRO A 97 4.43 6.88 20.57
C PRO A 97 5.32 5.71 20.99
N ASN A 98 4.74 4.65 21.55
CA ASN A 98 5.47 3.49 22.09
C ASN A 98 5.52 2.29 21.14
N GLU A 99 4.88 2.39 19.95
CA GLU A 99 4.83 1.28 19.01
C GLU A 99 6.08 1.24 18.13
N GLU A 100 6.60 0.05 17.89
CA GLU A 100 7.54 -0.15 16.79
C GLU A 100 6.78 -0.07 15.48
N ILE A 101 7.22 0.79 14.56
CA ILE A 101 6.56 1.03 13.28
C ILE A 101 7.32 0.32 12.17
N PHE A 102 6.59 -0.47 11.37
CA PHE A 102 7.06 -1.04 10.12
C PHE A 102 6.35 -0.38 8.94
N PHE A 103 7.11 0.20 8.03
CA PHE A 103 6.58 0.79 6.81
C PHE A 103 6.74 -0.18 5.65
N LEU A 104 5.61 -0.60 5.05
CA LEU A 104 5.53 -1.60 4.01
C LEU A 104 5.67 -0.95 2.64
N ILE A 105 6.66 -1.40 1.85
CA ILE A 105 6.90 -0.90 0.49
C ILE A 105 7.23 -2.04 -0.47
N GLY A 106 6.96 -1.85 -1.76
CA GLY A 106 7.43 -2.76 -2.81
C GLY A 106 8.88 -2.51 -3.19
N VAL A 107 9.54 -3.51 -3.75
CA VAL A 107 10.94 -3.44 -4.21
C VAL A 107 11.20 -2.29 -5.20
N ASP A 108 10.24 -1.94 -6.04
CA ASP A 108 10.37 -0.81 -6.97
C ASP A 108 10.53 0.54 -6.24
N ASN A 109 9.97 0.65 -5.03
CA ASN A 109 10.07 1.84 -4.20
C ASN A 109 11.41 1.91 -3.46
N ILE A 110 11.98 0.79 -3.00
CA ILE A 110 13.28 0.81 -2.30
C ILE A 110 14.38 1.33 -3.21
N LYS A 111 14.35 0.99 -4.51
CA LYS A 111 15.31 1.47 -5.51
C LYS A 111 15.33 3.01 -5.67
N LYS A 112 14.25 3.68 -5.29
CA LYS A 112 14.07 5.14 -5.37
C LYS A 112 13.89 5.80 -4.01
N PHE A 113 14.05 5.04 -2.94
CA PHE A 113 13.73 5.50 -1.59
C PHE A 113 14.58 6.68 -1.13
N SER A 114 15.86 6.73 -1.54
CA SER A 114 16.76 7.86 -1.25
C SER A 114 16.33 9.18 -1.88
N LEU A 115 15.40 9.15 -2.88
CA LEU A 115 14.80 10.35 -3.48
C LEU A 115 13.56 10.85 -2.71
N TRP A 116 13.10 10.12 -1.71
CA TRP A 116 11.94 10.52 -0.94
C TRP A 116 12.29 11.66 0.02
N LYS A 117 11.32 12.57 0.22
CA LYS A 117 11.48 13.70 1.14
C LYS A 117 11.87 13.18 2.52
N GLU A 118 13.02 13.64 3.01
CA GLU A 118 13.55 13.30 4.34
C GLU A 118 13.66 11.78 4.60
N TYR A 119 14.13 11.00 3.61
CA TYR A 119 14.18 9.54 3.71
C TYR A 119 14.95 9.03 4.94
N LYS A 120 16.00 9.75 5.39
CA LYS A 120 16.74 9.40 6.62
C LYS A 120 15.85 9.53 7.85
N ARG A 121 15.04 10.59 7.90
CA ARG A 121 14.08 10.80 8.97
C ARG A 121 13.00 9.71 8.99
N ILE A 122 12.58 9.22 7.82
CA ILE A 122 11.68 8.06 7.73
C ILE A 122 12.30 6.85 8.43
N LEU A 123 13.60 6.57 8.21
CA LEU A 123 14.32 5.44 8.82
C LEU A 123 14.57 5.60 10.32
N GLU A 124 14.56 6.83 10.85
CA GLU A 124 14.56 7.06 12.29
C GLU A 124 13.22 6.72 12.95
N ILE A 125 12.12 6.85 12.22
CA ILE A 125 10.75 6.62 12.71
C ILE A 125 10.31 5.17 12.53
N ALA A 126 10.64 4.55 11.39
CA ALA A 126 10.13 3.24 10.99
C ALA A 126 11.22 2.35 10.38
N LYS A 127 11.10 1.05 10.61
CA LYS A 127 11.80 0.03 9.82
C LYS A 127 11.06 -0.21 8.51
N LEU A 128 11.78 -0.54 7.45
CA LEU A 128 11.18 -0.88 6.16
C LEU A 128 10.92 -2.38 6.07
N LEU A 129 9.72 -2.75 5.65
CA LEU A 129 9.40 -4.08 5.15
C LEU A 129 9.28 -4.01 3.63
N VAL A 130 10.28 -4.53 2.95
CA VAL A 130 10.35 -4.53 1.48
C VAL A 130 9.77 -5.83 0.97
N PHE A 131 8.64 -5.74 0.28
CA PHE A 131 7.98 -6.88 -0.31
C PHE A 131 8.49 -7.08 -1.73
N ASP A 132 9.15 -8.23 -1.94
CA ASP A 132 9.59 -8.68 -3.25
C ASP A 132 8.96 -10.03 -3.59
N ARG A 133 8.96 -10.35 -4.87
CA ARG A 133 8.46 -11.60 -5.46
C ARG A 133 9.56 -12.64 -5.61
N GLU A 134 10.75 -12.17 -5.73
CA GLU A 134 11.98 -12.95 -5.77
C GLU A 134 12.87 -12.36 -4.69
N ILE A 135 13.25 -13.17 -3.70
CA ILE A 135 14.17 -12.74 -2.63
C ILE A 135 15.51 -12.42 -3.29
N GLU A 136 15.63 -11.22 -3.84
CA GLU A 136 16.90 -10.68 -4.25
C GLU A 136 17.70 -10.34 -2.99
N ASN A 137 18.98 -10.60 -3.03
CA ASN A 137 19.88 -10.49 -1.90
C ASN A 137 19.91 -9.05 -1.34
N LYS A 138 20.08 -8.91 -0.01
CA LYS A 138 20.37 -7.62 0.65
C LYS A 138 21.55 -6.85 0.05
N SER A 139 22.36 -7.52 -0.81
CA SER A 139 23.45 -6.93 -1.57
C SER A 139 23.00 -5.89 -2.62
N ASP A 140 21.73 -5.92 -3.03
CA ASP A 140 21.21 -5.05 -4.09
C ASP A 140 20.58 -3.74 -3.58
N LEU A 141 20.77 -3.43 -2.29
CA LEU A 141 20.39 -2.14 -1.75
C LEU A 141 21.16 -1.00 -2.43
N PRO A 142 20.46 0.12 -2.77
CA PRO A 142 21.14 1.36 -3.17
C PRO A 142 22.25 1.72 -2.18
N GLU A 143 23.34 2.27 -2.66
CA GLU A 143 24.53 2.59 -1.84
C GLU A 143 24.16 3.43 -0.62
N GLU A 144 23.27 4.40 -0.81
CA GLU A 144 22.79 5.33 0.23
C GLU A 144 22.01 4.63 1.35
N LEU A 145 21.53 3.39 1.09
CA LEU A 145 20.75 2.62 2.06
C LEU A 145 21.54 1.51 2.74
N LYS A 146 22.77 1.24 2.31
CA LYS A 146 23.59 0.15 2.88
C LYS A 146 23.88 0.35 4.37
N GLU A 147 24.11 1.59 4.80
CA GLU A 147 24.32 1.93 6.22
C GLU A 147 23.09 1.63 7.10
N TYR A 148 21.88 1.59 6.49
CA TYR A 148 20.60 1.32 7.15
C TYR A 148 20.10 -0.12 6.96
N SER A 149 20.96 -1.03 6.48
CA SER A 149 20.57 -2.42 6.17
C SER A 149 19.95 -3.19 7.32
N ASN A 150 20.27 -2.83 8.57
CA ASN A 150 19.68 -3.38 9.79
C ASN A 150 18.21 -2.93 10.02
N LEU A 151 17.77 -1.85 9.37
CA LEU A 151 16.41 -1.30 9.43
C LEU A 151 15.55 -1.75 8.23
N ILE A 152 16.10 -2.55 7.32
CA ILE A 152 15.44 -2.97 6.09
C ILE A 152 15.33 -4.50 6.08
N LEU A 153 14.09 -4.98 6.09
CA LEU A 153 13.74 -6.40 6.09
C LEU A 153 13.08 -6.73 4.75
N PHE A 154 13.61 -7.74 4.06
CA PHE A 154 13.01 -8.26 2.83
C PHE A 154 12.06 -9.40 3.15
N MET A 155 10.86 -9.33 2.57
CA MET A 155 9.79 -10.28 2.79
C MET A 155 9.28 -10.81 1.46
N GLU A 156 9.02 -12.10 1.39
CA GLU A 156 8.41 -12.71 0.23
C GLU A 156 6.94 -12.28 0.08
N ASN A 157 6.55 -11.85 -1.12
CA ASN A 157 5.18 -11.51 -1.46
C ASN A 157 4.54 -12.58 -2.34
N SER A 158 3.21 -12.55 -2.41
CA SER A 158 2.46 -13.38 -3.35
C SER A 158 2.84 -13.04 -4.80
N LYS A 159 2.83 -14.06 -5.67
CA LYS A 159 3.27 -13.99 -7.08
C LYS A 159 2.36 -13.15 -8.01
N VAL A 160 1.35 -12.45 -7.49
CA VAL A 160 0.43 -11.66 -8.33
C VAL A 160 1.14 -10.39 -8.80
N LYS A 161 1.57 -10.40 -10.07
CA LYS A 161 2.10 -9.21 -10.75
C LYS A 161 0.95 -8.31 -11.16
N ALA A 162 0.69 -7.25 -10.41
CA ALA A 162 -0.30 -6.25 -10.75
C ALA A 162 0.09 -4.89 -10.19
N SER A 163 -0.15 -3.86 -10.96
CA SER A 163 -0.24 -2.49 -10.46
C SER A 163 -1.61 -1.90 -10.82
N SER A 164 -2.13 -1.03 -9.99
CA SER A 164 -3.42 -0.37 -10.27
C SER A 164 -3.42 0.32 -11.64
N SER A 165 -2.30 0.91 -12.06
CA SER A 165 -2.19 1.60 -13.36
C SER A 165 -2.23 0.62 -14.53
N GLU A 166 -1.57 -0.55 -14.42
CA GLU A 166 -1.65 -1.60 -15.43
C GLU A 166 -3.07 -2.14 -15.53
N ILE A 167 -3.73 -2.44 -14.41
CA ILE A 167 -5.11 -2.94 -14.38
C ILE A 167 -6.06 -1.96 -15.09
N ARG A 168 -5.97 -0.66 -14.81
CA ARG A 168 -6.79 0.34 -15.50
C ARG A 168 -6.53 0.45 -17.02
N GLY A 169 -5.39 -0.04 -17.49
CA GLY A 169 -5.05 -0.11 -18.92
C GLY A 169 -5.51 -1.38 -19.62
N LEU A 170 -5.98 -2.40 -18.86
CA LEU A 170 -6.44 -3.66 -19.42
C LEU A 170 -7.91 -3.57 -19.88
N PRO A 171 -8.34 -4.46 -20.83
CA PRO A 171 -9.75 -4.71 -21.07
C PRO A 171 -10.45 -5.09 -19.76
N TYR A 172 -11.66 -4.57 -19.56
CA TYR A 172 -12.39 -4.81 -18.31
C TYR A 172 -12.65 -6.31 -18.05
N SER A 173 -12.82 -7.12 -19.09
CA SER A 173 -12.95 -8.58 -19.00
C SER A 173 -11.84 -9.27 -18.21
N ASP A 174 -10.66 -8.65 -18.15
CA ASP A 174 -9.46 -9.25 -17.54
C ASP A 174 -9.26 -8.81 -16.08
N TRP A 175 -10.08 -7.86 -15.59
CA TRP A 175 -9.93 -7.34 -14.24
C TRP A 175 -10.21 -8.38 -13.16
N ASN A 176 -11.04 -9.39 -13.45
CA ASN A 176 -11.30 -10.52 -12.57
C ASN A 176 -10.05 -11.34 -12.21
N LEU A 177 -8.97 -11.24 -13.00
CA LEU A 177 -7.69 -11.88 -12.72
C LEU A 177 -6.90 -11.16 -11.61
N TYR A 178 -7.26 -9.92 -11.31
CA TYR A 178 -6.48 -9.02 -10.44
C TYR A 178 -7.28 -8.45 -9.27
N LEU A 179 -8.60 -8.42 -9.34
CA LEU A 179 -9.49 -7.89 -8.31
C LEU A 179 -10.26 -9.00 -7.62
N THR A 180 -10.68 -8.73 -6.40
CA THR A 180 -11.58 -9.64 -5.68
C THR A 180 -13.02 -9.49 -6.21
N PRO A 181 -13.87 -10.54 -6.10
CA PRO A 181 -15.23 -10.51 -6.62
C PRO A 181 -16.05 -9.31 -6.14
N LYS A 182 -16.02 -8.99 -4.83
CA LYS A 182 -16.80 -7.87 -4.28
C LYS A 182 -16.29 -6.49 -4.70
N ILE A 183 -14.99 -6.34 -4.95
CA ILE A 183 -14.46 -5.09 -5.52
C ILE A 183 -14.94 -4.93 -6.96
N LEU A 184 -14.96 -6.00 -7.76
CA LEU A 184 -15.52 -5.96 -9.12
C LEU A 184 -17.02 -5.63 -9.11
N GLU A 185 -17.78 -6.24 -8.22
CA GLU A 185 -19.21 -5.95 -8.03
C GLU A 185 -19.43 -4.47 -7.72
N TYR A 186 -18.72 -3.91 -6.74
CA TYR A 186 -18.78 -2.50 -6.39
C TYR A 186 -18.42 -1.57 -7.58
N ILE A 187 -17.35 -1.88 -8.31
CA ILE A 187 -16.95 -1.12 -9.50
C ILE A 187 -18.05 -1.11 -10.56
N ASN A 188 -18.74 -2.24 -10.74
CA ASN A 188 -19.86 -2.37 -11.67
C ASN A 188 -21.09 -1.58 -11.23
N GLU A 189 -21.48 -1.72 -9.96
CA GLU A 189 -22.66 -1.05 -9.39
C GLU A 189 -22.52 0.47 -9.41
N GLU A 190 -21.33 0.99 -9.11
CA GLU A 190 -21.05 2.42 -9.08
C GLU A 190 -20.52 2.97 -10.42
N GLU A 191 -20.50 2.15 -11.49
CA GLU A 191 -20.03 2.51 -12.83
C GLU A 191 -18.65 3.18 -12.85
N LEU A 192 -17.74 2.72 -11.97
CA LEU A 192 -16.43 3.32 -11.81
C LEU A 192 -15.49 3.00 -12.99
N TYR A 193 -14.46 3.82 -13.18
CA TYR A 193 -13.45 3.67 -14.25
C TYR A 193 -14.02 3.65 -15.66
N GLY A 194 -15.21 4.26 -15.88
CA GLY A 194 -15.88 4.26 -17.18
C GLY A 194 -16.53 2.91 -17.55
N PHE A 195 -16.66 2.02 -16.57
CA PHE A 195 -17.44 0.80 -16.76
C PHE A 195 -18.88 1.17 -17.10
N ARG A 196 -19.40 0.53 -18.16
CA ARG A 196 -20.84 0.57 -18.49
C ARG A 196 -21.33 -0.86 -18.57
N SER A 197 -22.32 -1.20 -17.75
CA SER A 197 -23.02 -2.48 -17.89
C SER A 197 -23.46 -2.67 -19.34
N PRO A 198 -23.21 -3.82 -19.97
CA PRO A 198 -23.84 -4.13 -21.25
C PRO A 198 -25.36 -4.13 -21.03
N ASN A 199 -26.07 -3.27 -21.77
CA ASN A 199 -27.53 -3.24 -21.83
C ASN A 199 -28.11 -4.58 -22.25
#